data_8cbdc2e9f94f2b8338b8727de2364258
#
_entry.id   8cbdc2e9f94f2b8338b8727de2364258
#
_cell.length_a   1.000
_cell.length_b   1.000
_cell.length_c   1.000
_cell.angle_alpha   90.00
_cell.angle_beta   90.00
_cell.angle_gamma   90.00
#
_symmetry.space_group_name_H-M   'P 1'
#
loop_
_entity.id
_entity.type
_entity.pdbx_description
1 polymer ?
#
loop_
_entity_poly.entity_id
_entity_poly.type
_entity_poly.pdbx_seq_one_letter_code
_entity_poly.pdbx_strand_id
1 'polypeptide(L)'
;MYCIAILTDQEQEGQDSAEYIRNYCTEKHVFPLIEIYQNQEQFFAQTLKVVPTVVFLALPGVSGLNAAEHLRSLYPKCGIIWCSDLDFSLHAFRLRIEYFFMKPVEEQKIKEGLSIWFECKKVR
;
A
#
# COMPACT_ATOMS: atom_id res chain seq x y z
N MET A 1 -11.43 11.78 -5.97
CA MET A 1 -10.98 10.53 -6.62
C MET A 1 -9.89 9.87 -5.81
N TYR A 2 -9.97 8.55 -5.67
CA TYR A 2 -8.92 7.81 -4.96
C TYR A 2 -7.80 7.47 -5.92
N CYS A 3 -6.57 7.65 -5.46
CA CYS A 3 -5.38 7.22 -6.19
C CYS A 3 -4.67 6.18 -5.32
N ILE A 4 -4.53 4.98 -5.82
CA ILE A 4 -3.87 3.89 -5.11
C ILE A 4 -2.58 3.54 -5.85
N ALA A 5 -1.46 3.61 -5.14
CA ALA A 5 -0.17 3.28 -5.69
C ALA A 5 0.30 1.93 -5.17
N ILE A 6 0.95 1.17 -6.03
CA ILE A 6 1.56 -0.11 -5.68
C ILE A 6 3.06 0.06 -5.89
N LEU A 7 3.85 -0.20 -4.86
CA LEU A 7 5.31 -0.16 -4.94
C LEU A 7 5.85 -1.55 -4.64
N THR A 8 6.40 -2.20 -5.65
CA THR A 8 6.93 -3.56 -5.56
C THR A 8 8.11 -3.71 -6.51
N ASP A 9 8.99 -4.65 -6.24
CA ASP A 9 10.11 -4.97 -7.13
C ASP A 9 9.79 -6.13 -8.07
N GLN A 10 8.57 -6.71 -7.98
CA GLN A 10 8.14 -7.86 -8.78
C GLN A 10 6.98 -7.45 -9.68
N GLU A 11 7.20 -7.47 -10.99
CA GLU A 11 6.18 -7.03 -11.95
C GLU A 11 4.88 -7.83 -11.81
N GLN A 12 4.99 -9.17 -11.75
CA GLN A 12 3.79 -10.02 -11.65
C GLN A 12 3.04 -9.78 -10.35
N GLU A 13 3.76 -9.60 -9.25
CA GLU A 13 3.16 -9.30 -7.97
C GLU A 13 2.40 -7.98 -8.01
N GLY A 14 2.94 -6.99 -8.72
CA GLY A 14 2.27 -5.72 -8.93
C GLY A 14 0.98 -5.86 -9.71
N GLN A 15 1.01 -6.66 -10.78
CA GLN A 15 -0.18 -6.90 -11.60
C GLN A 15 -1.27 -7.64 -10.82
N ASP A 16 -0.87 -8.67 -10.08
CA ASP A 16 -1.82 -9.43 -9.26
C ASP A 16 -2.43 -8.55 -8.17
N SER A 17 -1.60 -7.75 -7.52
CA SER A 17 -2.06 -6.84 -6.46
C SER A 17 -3.03 -5.80 -7.01
N ALA A 18 -2.76 -5.26 -8.20
CA ALA A 18 -3.66 -4.31 -8.85
C ALA A 18 -5.02 -4.93 -9.12
N GLU A 19 -5.04 -6.19 -9.57
CA GLU A 19 -6.29 -6.90 -9.82
C GLU A 19 -7.07 -7.10 -8.51
N TYR A 20 -6.41 -7.52 -7.44
CA TYR A 20 -7.04 -7.73 -6.14
C TYR A 20 -7.64 -6.43 -5.59
N ILE A 21 -6.91 -5.33 -5.72
CA ILE A 21 -7.37 -4.02 -5.28
C ILE A 21 -8.57 -3.59 -6.12
N ARG A 22 -8.49 -3.78 -7.42
CA ARG A 22 -9.57 -3.42 -8.34
C ARG A 22 -10.84 -4.19 -8.03
N ASN A 23 -10.70 -5.50 -7.76
CA ASN A 23 -11.84 -6.35 -7.39
C ASN A 23 -12.54 -5.84 -6.13
N TYR A 24 -11.77 -5.54 -5.10
CA TYR A 24 -12.33 -5.01 -3.86
C TYR A 24 -13.04 -3.68 -4.08
N CYS A 25 -12.39 -2.77 -4.79
CA CYS A 25 -12.95 -1.44 -5.03
C CYS A 25 -14.22 -1.50 -5.87
N THR A 26 -14.27 -2.41 -6.86
CA THR A 26 -15.47 -2.61 -7.67
C THR A 26 -16.63 -3.08 -6.81
N GLU A 27 -16.39 -4.00 -5.88
CA GLU A 27 -17.43 -4.45 -4.95
C GLU A 27 -17.98 -3.31 -4.10
N LYS A 28 -17.17 -2.30 -3.81
CA LYS A 28 -17.55 -1.13 -3.02
C LYS A 28 -18.02 0.03 -3.89
N HIS A 29 -18.15 -0.16 -5.19
CA HIS A 29 -18.53 0.88 -6.15
C HIS A 29 -17.57 2.07 -6.14
N VAL A 30 -16.30 1.79 -5.94
CA VAL A 30 -15.22 2.78 -5.97
C VAL A 30 -14.29 2.43 -7.13
N PHE A 31 -13.91 3.44 -7.92
CA PHE A 31 -13.10 3.23 -9.12
C PHE A 31 -11.84 4.10 -9.05
N PRO A 32 -10.83 3.65 -8.30
CA PRO A 32 -9.61 4.44 -8.12
C PRO A 32 -8.70 4.38 -9.34
N LEU A 33 -7.83 5.38 -9.46
CA LEU A 33 -6.70 5.27 -10.35
C LEU A 33 -5.65 4.41 -9.66
N ILE A 34 -5.21 3.33 -10.29
CA ILE A 34 -4.22 2.42 -9.73
C ILE A 34 -2.95 2.50 -10.57
N GLU A 35 -1.83 2.82 -9.93
CA GLU A 35 -0.53 2.92 -10.58
C GLU A 35 0.47 2.01 -9.92
N ILE A 36 1.30 1.35 -10.72
CA ILE A 36 2.30 0.39 -10.26
C ILE A 36 3.69 0.97 -10.48
N TYR A 37 4.51 0.95 -9.43
CA TYR A 37 5.89 1.42 -9.48
C TYR A 37 6.83 0.29 -9.05
N GLN A 38 7.92 0.12 -9.78
CA GLN A 38 8.96 -0.86 -9.44
C GLN A 38 10.23 -0.19 -8.95
N ASN A 39 10.24 1.13 -8.89
CA ASN A 39 11.41 1.92 -8.53
C ASN A 39 11.01 2.99 -7.51
N GLN A 40 11.70 3.01 -6.37
CA GLN A 40 11.40 3.95 -5.30
C GLN A 40 11.60 5.40 -5.71
N GLU A 41 12.63 5.68 -6.50
CA GLU A 41 12.91 7.06 -6.94
C GLU A 41 11.76 7.59 -7.78
N GLN A 42 11.27 6.78 -8.72
CA GLN A 42 10.13 7.17 -9.56
C GLN A 42 8.87 7.35 -8.75
N PHE A 43 8.65 6.44 -7.79
CA PHE A 43 7.49 6.51 -6.92
C PHE A 43 7.49 7.81 -6.11
N PHE A 44 8.57 8.08 -5.40
CA PHE A 44 8.63 9.28 -4.55
C PHE A 44 8.65 10.57 -5.36
N ALA A 45 9.23 10.56 -6.57
CA ALA A 45 9.15 11.71 -7.47
C ALA A 45 7.71 11.99 -7.88
N GLN A 46 6.93 10.95 -8.15
CA GLN A 46 5.54 11.12 -8.53
C GLN A 46 4.68 11.60 -7.36
N THR A 47 5.00 11.21 -6.12
CA THR A 47 4.23 11.67 -4.95
C THR A 47 4.36 13.17 -4.73
N LEU A 48 5.40 13.80 -5.26
CA LEU A 48 5.52 15.26 -5.20
C LEU A 48 4.47 15.95 -6.07
N LYS A 49 3.95 15.26 -7.06
CA LYS A 49 2.90 15.77 -7.95
C LYS A 49 1.52 15.40 -7.47
N VAL A 50 1.34 14.14 -7.11
CA VAL A 50 0.06 13.60 -6.63
C VAL A 50 0.33 12.65 -5.48
N VAL A 51 -0.16 12.98 -4.29
CA VAL A 51 -0.02 12.12 -3.12
C VAL A 51 -1.06 11.00 -3.20
N PRO A 52 -0.64 9.73 -3.14
CA PRO A 52 -1.60 8.63 -3.18
C PRO A 52 -2.51 8.65 -1.96
N THR A 53 -3.74 8.19 -2.13
CA THR A 53 -4.67 8.01 -1.01
C THR A 53 -4.25 6.81 -0.17
N VAL A 54 -3.88 5.72 -0.85
CA VAL A 54 -3.40 4.48 -0.23
C VAL A 54 -2.21 3.96 -1.02
N VAL A 55 -1.21 3.43 -0.32
CA VAL A 55 -0.07 2.76 -0.94
C VAL A 55 -0.05 1.31 -0.50
N PHE A 56 0.02 0.39 -1.45
CA PHE A 56 0.36 -1.00 -1.18
C PHE A 56 1.86 -1.17 -1.39
N LEU A 57 2.57 -1.40 -0.30
CA LEU A 57 4.03 -1.46 -0.29
C LEU A 57 4.46 -2.92 -0.14
N ALA A 58 5.17 -3.44 -1.13
CA ALA A 58 5.60 -4.84 -1.16
C ALA A 58 7.06 -5.00 -1.57
N LEU A 59 7.91 -4.16 -1.02
CA LEU A 59 9.36 -4.27 -1.21
C LEU A 59 9.96 -5.18 -0.13
N PRO A 60 10.98 -5.99 -0.49
CA PRO A 60 11.57 -6.91 0.48
C PRO A 60 12.51 -6.23 1.45
N GLY A 61 12.69 -6.84 2.62
CA GLY A 61 13.73 -6.52 3.59
C GLY A 61 13.75 -5.06 4.01
N VAL A 62 14.96 -4.56 4.20
CA VAL A 62 15.22 -3.19 4.67
C VAL A 62 14.72 -2.14 3.68
N SER A 63 14.71 -2.46 2.38
CA SER A 63 14.15 -1.54 1.38
C SER A 63 12.70 -1.21 1.68
N GLY A 64 11.92 -2.23 2.04
CA GLY A 64 10.52 -2.04 2.41
C GLY A 64 10.36 -1.21 3.67
N LEU A 65 11.18 -1.50 4.68
CA LEU A 65 11.17 -0.73 5.93
C LEU A 65 11.52 0.74 5.69
N ASN A 66 12.57 0.99 4.93
CA ASN A 66 12.99 2.37 4.62
C ASN A 66 11.91 3.12 3.86
N ALA A 67 11.28 2.46 2.90
CA ALA A 67 10.20 3.07 2.12
C ALA A 67 8.99 3.39 3.02
N ALA A 68 8.64 2.48 3.93
CA ALA A 68 7.53 2.69 4.86
C ALA A 68 7.79 3.88 5.77
N GLU A 69 8.99 3.97 6.33
CA GLU A 69 9.38 5.08 7.20
C GLU A 69 9.37 6.40 6.45
N HIS A 70 9.93 6.43 5.25
CA HIS A 70 9.98 7.63 4.42
C HIS A 70 8.58 8.10 4.04
N LEU A 71 7.75 7.17 3.60
CA LEU A 71 6.38 7.48 3.20
C LEU A 71 5.57 8.04 4.36
N ARG A 72 5.66 7.43 5.53
CA ARG A 72 4.92 7.91 6.71
C ARG A 72 5.42 9.27 7.17
N SER A 73 6.72 9.51 7.08
CA SER A 73 7.32 10.79 7.43
C SER A 73 6.83 11.91 6.53
N LEU A 74 6.75 11.66 5.21
CA LEU A 74 6.31 12.66 4.24
C LEU A 74 4.80 12.87 4.27
N TYR A 75 4.03 11.80 4.41
CA TYR A 75 2.57 11.83 4.23
C TYR A 75 1.87 11.12 5.39
N PRO A 76 1.74 11.80 6.54
CA PRO A 76 1.19 11.17 7.75
C PRO A 76 -0.23 10.63 7.60
N LYS A 77 -1.00 11.15 6.63
CA LYS A 77 -2.39 10.76 6.44
C LYS A 77 -2.60 9.73 5.34
N CYS A 78 -1.55 9.36 4.63
CA CYS A 78 -1.65 8.38 3.56
C CYS A 78 -1.91 7.00 4.17
N GLY A 79 -2.84 6.24 3.60
CA GLY A 79 -3.05 4.85 4.02
C GLY A 79 -1.90 3.99 3.51
N ILE A 80 -1.42 3.07 4.33
CA ILE A 80 -0.33 2.16 3.95
C ILE A 80 -0.72 0.74 4.30
N ILE A 81 -0.69 -0.13 3.30
CA ILE A 81 -0.80 -1.58 3.46
C ILE A 81 0.57 -2.13 3.10
N TRP A 82 1.21 -2.81 4.05
CA TRP A 82 2.61 -3.22 3.90
C TRP A 82 2.74 -4.74 3.94
N CYS A 83 3.36 -5.29 2.90
CA CYS A 83 3.67 -6.72 2.81
C CYS A 83 5.18 -6.89 2.74
N SER A 84 5.74 -7.77 3.56
CA SER A 84 7.19 -8.00 3.60
C SER A 84 7.50 -9.48 3.73
N ASP A 85 8.73 -9.84 3.35
CA ASP A 85 9.27 -11.16 3.56
C ASP A 85 9.80 -11.35 4.99
N LEU A 86 9.96 -10.27 5.75
CA LEU A 86 10.40 -10.27 7.13
C LEU A 86 9.31 -9.74 8.05
N ASP A 87 9.35 -10.13 9.31
CA ASP A 87 8.36 -9.68 10.27
C ASP A 87 8.71 -8.31 10.83
N PHE A 88 8.11 -7.28 10.25
CA PHE A 88 8.23 -5.91 10.71
C PHE A 88 6.98 -5.44 11.45
N SER A 89 6.24 -6.35 12.06
CA SER A 89 4.97 -5.98 12.73
C SER A 89 5.15 -4.90 13.79
N LEU A 90 6.25 -4.92 14.55
CA LEU A 90 6.51 -3.88 15.55
C LEU A 90 6.76 -2.53 14.91
N HIS A 91 7.53 -2.50 13.81
CA HIS A 91 7.76 -1.27 13.06
C HIS A 91 6.46 -0.74 12.45
N ALA A 92 5.64 -1.65 11.90
CA ALA A 92 4.35 -1.29 11.33
C ALA A 92 3.45 -0.65 12.38
N PHE A 93 3.42 -1.21 13.58
CA PHE A 93 2.65 -0.65 14.69
C PHE A 93 3.15 0.77 15.04
N ARG A 94 4.44 0.96 15.15
CA ARG A 94 5.04 2.27 15.48
C ARG A 94 4.77 3.32 14.40
N LEU A 95 4.75 2.89 13.14
CA LEU A 95 4.50 3.78 12.00
C LEU A 95 3.01 3.97 11.73
N ARG A 96 2.15 3.35 12.53
CA ARG A 96 0.70 3.41 12.36
C ARG A 96 0.27 2.99 10.96
N ILE A 97 0.89 1.91 10.46
CA ILE A 97 0.53 1.29 9.20
C ILE A 97 -0.87 0.68 9.36
N GLU A 98 -1.75 0.89 8.40
CA GLU A 98 -3.12 0.39 8.47
C GLU A 98 -3.18 -1.12 8.54
N TYR A 99 -2.32 -1.80 7.80
CA TYR A 99 -2.31 -3.26 7.80
C TYR A 99 -0.96 -3.77 7.34
N PHE A 100 -0.40 -4.71 8.09
CA PHE A 100 0.87 -5.36 7.75
C PHE A 100 0.65 -6.87 7.68
N PHE A 101 1.21 -7.52 6.67
CA PHE A 101 1.23 -8.97 6.61
C PHE A 101 2.50 -9.47 5.93
N MET A 102 2.85 -10.72 6.20
CA MET A 102 4.02 -11.33 5.57
C MET A 102 3.63 -12.00 4.27
N LYS A 103 4.59 -12.07 3.34
CA LYS A 103 4.39 -12.76 2.07
C LYS A 103 3.99 -14.21 2.29
N PRO A 104 3.23 -14.82 1.37
CA PRO A 104 2.92 -14.33 0.02
C PRO A 104 1.81 -13.29 -0.02
N VAL A 105 1.76 -12.55 -1.13
CA VAL A 105 0.67 -11.61 -1.37
C VAL A 105 -0.58 -12.43 -1.71
N GLU A 106 -1.62 -12.23 -0.93
CA GLU A 106 -2.89 -12.93 -1.10
C GLU A 106 -4.02 -11.94 -1.20
N GLU A 107 -5.00 -12.25 -2.04
CA GLU A 107 -6.15 -11.37 -2.26
C GLU A 107 -6.88 -11.06 -0.95
N GLN A 108 -7.09 -12.08 -0.12
CA GLN A 108 -7.81 -11.90 1.16
C GLN A 108 -7.10 -10.91 2.08
N LYS A 109 -5.77 -10.95 2.13
CA LYS A 109 -5.00 -10.03 2.96
C LYS A 109 -5.10 -8.59 2.48
N ILE A 110 -5.06 -8.38 1.17
CA ILE A 110 -5.23 -7.06 0.59
C ILE A 110 -6.62 -6.53 0.89
N LYS A 111 -7.64 -7.37 0.76
CA LYS A 111 -9.02 -6.98 1.07
C LYS A 111 -9.18 -6.60 2.52
N GLU A 112 -8.56 -7.34 3.43
CA GLU A 112 -8.57 -7.01 4.86
C GLU A 112 -7.96 -5.64 5.12
N GLY A 113 -6.80 -5.37 4.52
CA GLY A 113 -6.13 -4.09 4.68
C GLY A 113 -6.94 -2.93 4.15
N LEU A 114 -7.53 -3.08 2.97
CA LEU A 114 -8.38 -2.06 2.38
C LEU A 114 -9.64 -1.85 3.22
N SER A 115 -10.21 -2.92 3.76
CA SER A 115 -11.37 -2.85 4.63
C SER A 115 -11.08 -2.00 5.88
N ILE A 116 -9.94 -2.23 6.49
CA ILE A 116 -9.51 -1.46 7.68
C ILE A 116 -9.39 0.02 7.32
N TRP A 117 -8.75 0.34 6.20
CA TRP A 117 -8.59 1.72 5.78
C TRP A 117 -9.94 2.39 5.51
N PHE A 118 -10.86 1.70 4.78
CA PHE A 118 -12.18 2.24 4.49
C PHE A 118 -13.01 2.44 5.76
N GLU A 119 -12.93 1.51 6.72
CA GLU A 119 -13.62 1.63 8.00
C GLU A 119 -13.11 2.83 8.80
N CYS A 120 -11.80 3.01 8.88
CA CYS A 120 -11.20 4.16 9.57
C CYS A 120 -11.67 5.47 8.95
N LYS A 121 -11.81 5.52 7.63
CA LYS A 121 -12.25 6.72 6.92
C LYS A 121 -13.71 7.04 7.19
N LYS A 122 -14.57 6.03 7.37
CA LYS A 122 -15.98 6.22 7.68
C LYS A 122 -16.21 6.84 9.05
N VAL A 123 -15.33 6.54 9.99
CA VAL A 123 -15.44 7.03 11.36
C VAL A 123 -15.00 8.49 11.48
N ARG A 124 -14.25 8.96 10.52
CA ARG A 124 -13.79 10.35 10.49
C ARG A 124 -14.82 11.23 9.78
#